data_229f21ebeb031ec5f7db98196d8f3650
#
_entry.id   229f21ebeb031ec5f7db98196d8f3650
#
_cell.length_a   1.000
_cell.length_b   1.000
_cell.length_c   1.000
_cell.angle_alpha   90.00
_cell.angle_beta   90.00
_cell.angle_gamma   90.00
#
_symmetry.space_group_name_H-M   'P 1'
#
loop_
_entity.id
_entity.type
_entity.pdbx_description
1 polymer ?
#
loop_
_entity_poly.entity_id
_entity_poly.type
_entity_poly.pdbx_seq_one_letter_code
_entity_poly.pdbx_strand_id
1 'polypeptide(L)'
;MTRLPSIAARRWTAVTAAIAAVFMLAFSTPALADFRLCNNTGSRVGIALGYKDAEGWTTEGWWNVPARTCETLLRGALVARYYYIYAVDYDRGGEWSGRAYMCSREKEFTIRGIGDCLARGYDRTGYFEVDTGEQRAWTVQLTDSAEQSPSQPAPTRAPAGTPRPAPPATPGVKGSKQ
;
A
#
# COMPACT_ATOMS: atom_id res chain seq x y z
N MET A 1 48.84 -42.33 31.26
CA MET A 1 47.80 -43.22 30.66
C MET A 1 46.77 -42.37 30.04
N THR A 2 46.95 -42.01 28.77
CA THR A 2 46.07 -41.14 27.96
C THR A 2 45.07 -42.01 27.19
N ARG A 3 43.77 -41.94 27.57
CA ARG A 3 42.73 -42.67 26.85
C ARG A 3 42.37 -41.88 25.59
N LEU A 4 42.61 -42.45 24.40
CA LEU A 4 42.13 -41.95 23.13
C LEU A 4 40.59 -42.11 23.06
N PRO A 5 39.84 -41.11 22.60
CA PRO A 5 38.39 -41.24 22.39
C PRO A 5 38.11 -42.19 21.22
N SER A 6 37.17 -43.10 21.41
CA SER A 6 36.80 -44.13 20.46
C SER A 6 36.23 -43.51 19.17
N ILE A 7 36.66 -44.05 18.01
CA ILE A 7 36.25 -43.63 16.66
C ILE A 7 34.73 -43.70 16.48
N ALA A 8 34.03 -44.55 17.23
CA ALA A 8 32.58 -44.67 17.21
C ALA A 8 31.84 -43.39 17.66
N ALA A 9 32.31 -42.67 18.71
CA ALA A 9 31.69 -41.47 19.21
C ALA A 9 31.72 -40.30 18.17
N ARG A 10 32.81 -40.27 17.40
CA ARG A 10 33.03 -39.23 16.35
C ARG A 10 32.11 -39.37 15.16
N ARG A 11 31.66 -40.59 14.84
CA ARG A 11 30.75 -40.88 13.73
C ARG A 11 29.30 -40.49 14.07
N TRP A 12 28.89 -40.66 15.30
CA TRP A 12 27.53 -40.30 15.77
C TRP A 12 27.31 -38.79 15.81
N THR A 13 28.31 -38.03 16.23
CA THR A 13 28.19 -36.55 16.20
C THR A 13 28.15 -35.96 14.80
N ALA A 14 28.84 -36.57 13.81
CA ALA A 14 28.80 -36.14 12.43
C ALA A 14 27.43 -36.41 11.75
N VAL A 15 26.81 -37.54 12.08
CA VAL A 15 25.49 -37.91 11.52
C VAL A 15 24.39 -37.03 12.09
N THR A 16 24.40 -36.72 13.38
CA THR A 16 23.39 -35.81 13.98
C THR A 16 23.51 -34.39 13.47
N ALA A 17 24.73 -33.88 13.24
CA ALA A 17 24.95 -32.57 12.67
C ALA A 17 24.45 -32.48 11.19
N ALA A 18 24.62 -33.52 10.38
CA ALA A 18 24.15 -33.59 9.03
C ALA A 18 22.61 -33.62 8.93
N ILE A 19 21.94 -34.37 9.83
CA ILE A 19 20.47 -34.42 9.88
C ILE A 19 19.89 -33.07 10.31
N ALA A 20 20.49 -32.37 11.27
CA ALA A 20 20.05 -31.04 11.67
C ALA A 20 20.19 -30.00 10.56
N ALA A 21 21.27 -30.06 9.77
CA ALA A 21 21.47 -29.15 8.64
C ALA A 21 20.45 -29.38 7.50
N VAL A 22 20.08 -30.63 7.22
CA VAL A 22 19.06 -30.96 6.21
C VAL A 22 17.67 -30.50 6.68
N PHE A 23 17.36 -30.56 7.97
CA PHE A 23 16.06 -30.12 8.51
C PHE A 23 15.87 -28.60 8.45
N MET A 24 16.94 -27.82 8.57
CA MET A 24 16.91 -26.35 8.43
C MET A 24 16.65 -25.87 7.00
N LEU A 25 16.99 -26.63 5.98
CA LEU A 25 16.76 -26.30 4.58
C LEU A 25 15.33 -26.58 4.10
N ALA A 26 14.56 -27.40 4.82
CA ALA A 26 13.21 -27.81 4.41
C ALA A 26 12.10 -26.78 4.70
N PHE A 27 12.37 -25.70 5.45
CA PHE A 27 11.36 -24.70 5.84
C PHE A 27 11.49 -23.34 5.12
N SER A 28 12.20 -23.29 3.99
CA SER A 28 12.16 -22.11 3.13
C SER A 28 10.80 -22.05 2.42
N THR A 29 9.80 -21.47 3.08
CA THR A 29 8.56 -21.12 2.39
C THR A 29 8.89 -20.11 1.30
N PRO A 30 8.50 -20.34 0.02
CA PRO A 30 8.68 -19.33 -1.01
C PRO A 30 7.90 -18.09 -0.58
N ALA A 31 8.59 -16.96 -0.48
CA ALA A 31 7.93 -15.68 -0.31
C ALA A 31 7.09 -15.46 -1.57
N LEU A 32 5.76 -15.43 -1.43
CA LEU A 32 4.87 -15.09 -2.54
C LEU A 32 5.17 -13.64 -2.94
N ALA A 33 5.65 -13.47 -4.14
CA ALA A 33 5.91 -12.19 -4.75
C ALA A 33 4.64 -11.75 -5.48
N ASP A 34 3.77 -11.01 -4.80
CA ASP A 34 2.45 -10.63 -5.30
C ASP A 34 2.17 -9.14 -5.01
N PHE A 35 1.30 -8.53 -5.83
CA PHE A 35 0.68 -7.26 -5.49
C PHE A 35 -0.68 -7.52 -4.84
N ARG A 36 -0.81 -7.17 -3.58
CA ARG A 36 -2.00 -7.40 -2.76
C ARG A 36 -2.64 -6.10 -2.33
N LEU A 37 -3.94 -6.13 -2.11
CA LEU A 37 -4.68 -5.04 -1.47
C LEU A 37 -5.48 -5.60 -0.31
N CYS A 38 -5.36 -4.95 0.86
CA CYS A 38 -6.15 -5.22 2.04
C CYS A 38 -7.18 -4.11 2.24
N ASN A 39 -8.44 -4.46 2.17
CA ASN A 39 -9.55 -3.55 2.45
C ASN A 39 -9.80 -3.48 3.96
N ASN A 40 -9.28 -2.44 4.61
CA ASN A 40 -9.46 -2.20 6.04
C ASN A 40 -10.70 -1.34 6.35
N THR A 41 -11.55 -1.08 5.34
CA THR A 41 -12.81 -0.35 5.53
C THR A 41 -13.92 -1.26 6.06
N GLY A 42 -15.03 -0.67 6.45
CA GLY A 42 -16.25 -1.40 6.82
C GLY A 42 -17.16 -1.74 5.65
N SER A 43 -16.77 -1.44 4.40
CA SER A 43 -17.57 -1.58 3.18
C SER A 43 -16.92 -2.55 2.20
N ARG A 44 -17.72 -3.10 1.30
CA ARG A 44 -17.22 -3.77 0.11
C ARG A 44 -16.71 -2.73 -0.89
N VAL A 45 -15.51 -2.93 -1.44
CA VAL A 45 -14.89 -2.02 -2.39
C VAL A 45 -14.63 -2.70 -3.73
N GLY A 46 -14.79 -1.93 -4.82
CA GLY A 46 -14.34 -2.32 -6.15
C GLY A 46 -12.99 -1.70 -6.43
N ILE A 47 -12.06 -2.49 -6.95
CA ILE A 47 -10.69 -2.08 -7.23
C ILE A 47 -10.41 -2.17 -8.72
N ALA A 48 -9.81 -1.11 -9.28
CA ALA A 48 -9.18 -1.12 -10.57
C ALA A 48 -7.69 -0.83 -10.42
N LEU A 49 -6.86 -1.54 -11.18
CA LEU A 49 -5.39 -1.48 -11.12
C LEU A 49 -4.83 -1.03 -12.46
N GLY A 50 -3.86 -0.11 -12.43
CA GLY A 50 -3.06 0.29 -13.57
C GLY A 50 -1.59 -0.06 -13.36
N TYR A 51 -0.92 -0.55 -14.37
CA TYR A 51 0.50 -0.89 -14.31
C TYR A 51 1.14 -0.89 -15.70
N LYS A 52 2.46 -0.94 -15.73
CA LYS A 52 3.22 -1.07 -16.97
C LYS A 52 4.05 -2.34 -16.93
N ASP A 53 3.86 -3.20 -17.91
CA ASP A 53 4.63 -4.42 -18.14
C ASP A 53 5.49 -4.32 -19.42
N ALA A 54 6.05 -5.43 -19.87
CA ALA A 54 6.84 -5.52 -21.10
C ALA A 54 6.04 -5.19 -22.37
N GLU A 55 4.71 -5.37 -22.32
CA GLU A 55 3.79 -5.11 -23.43
C GLU A 55 3.26 -3.68 -23.43
N GLY A 56 3.49 -2.92 -22.34
CA GLY A 56 3.09 -1.53 -22.20
C GLY A 56 2.15 -1.26 -21.03
N TRP A 57 1.40 -0.19 -21.12
CA TRP A 57 0.42 0.17 -20.10
C TRP A 57 -0.83 -0.70 -20.18
N THR A 58 -1.29 -1.14 -19.01
CA THR A 58 -2.51 -1.94 -18.82
C THR A 58 -3.31 -1.40 -17.66
N THR A 59 -4.63 -1.37 -17.80
CA THR A 59 -5.56 -1.18 -16.69
C THR A 59 -6.52 -2.35 -16.64
N GLU A 60 -6.79 -2.84 -15.44
CA GLU A 60 -7.67 -3.99 -15.19
C GLU A 60 -8.63 -3.68 -14.04
N GLY A 61 -9.79 -4.26 -14.04
CA GLY A 61 -10.82 -4.16 -13.01
C GLY A 61 -12.02 -5.04 -13.39
N TRP A 62 -12.88 -5.39 -12.49
CA TRP A 62 -12.94 -4.96 -11.10
C TRP A 62 -12.69 -6.14 -10.16
N TRP A 63 -11.84 -5.97 -9.17
CA TRP A 63 -11.78 -6.88 -8.04
C TRP A 63 -12.76 -6.40 -6.98
N ASN A 64 -13.70 -7.26 -6.59
CA ASN A 64 -14.65 -6.96 -5.51
C ASN A 64 -14.08 -7.50 -4.20
N VAL A 65 -13.58 -6.61 -3.35
CA VAL A 65 -12.91 -6.97 -2.10
C VAL A 65 -13.84 -6.70 -0.92
N PRO A 66 -14.32 -7.75 -0.22
CA PRO A 66 -15.17 -7.59 0.95
C PRO A 66 -14.51 -6.79 2.07
N ALA A 67 -15.32 -6.21 2.96
CA ALA A 67 -14.83 -5.52 4.14
C ALA A 67 -13.88 -6.40 4.96
N ARG A 68 -12.78 -5.83 5.45
CA ARG A 68 -11.79 -6.50 6.33
C ARG A 68 -11.12 -7.73 5.71
N THR A 69 -11.02 -7.79 4.39
CA THR A 69 -10.31 -8.88 3.68
C THR A 69 -9.19 -8.34 2.80
N CYS A 70 -8.31 -9.25 2.38
CA CYS A 70 -7.25 -8.94 1.43
C CYS A 70 -7.41 -9.79 0.17
N GLU A 71 -7.07 -9.20 -0.98
CA GLU A 71 -7.10 -9.86 -2.29
C GLU A 71 -5.74 -9.71 -2.99
N THR A 72 -5.34 -10.70 -3.78
CA THR A 72 -4.17 -10.64 -4.63
C THR A 72 -4.58 -10.14 -6.01
N LEU A 73 -4.16 -8.93 -6.36
CA LEU A 73 -4.49 -8.29 -7.63
C LEU A 73 -3.58 -8.77 -8.75
N LEU A 74 -2.27 -8.88 -8.50
CA LEU A 74 -1.32 -9.47 -9.45
C LEU A 74 -0.52 -10.56 -8.76
N ARG A 75 -0.36 -11.70 -9.45
CA ARG A 75 0.45 -12.83 -9.00
C ARG A 75 1.84 -12.76 -9.61
N GLY A 76 2.84 -13.14 -8.82
CA GLY A 76 4.23 -13.18 -9.26
C GLY A 76 4.99 -11.89 -8.95
N ALA A 77 6.29 -11.90 -9.25
CA ALA A 77 7.18 -10.79 -8.92
C ALA A 77 6.79 -9.52 -9.67
N LEU A 78 6.69 -8.43 -8.94
CA LEU A 78 6.43 -7.11 -9.49
C LEU A 78 7.57 -6.70 -10.44
N VAL A 79 7.21 -6.19 -11.61
CA VAL A 79 8.14 -5.82 -12.69
C VAL A 79 8.31 -4.31 -12.84
N ALA A 80 7.46 -3.53 -12.18
CA ALA A 80 7.50 -2.07 -12.21
C ALA A 80 7.65 -1.51 -10.79
N ARG A 81 8.18 -0.30 -10.68
CA ARG A 81 8.23 0.46 -9.43
C ARG A 81 6.88 1.07 -9.07
N TYR A 82 6.15 1.59 -10.06
CA TYR A 82 4.91 2.31 -9.86
C TYR A 82 3.71 1.50 -10.31
N TYR A 83 2.71 1.44 -9.43
CA TYR A 83 1.39 0.87 -9.67
C TYR A 83 0.35 1.93 -9.37
N TYR A 84 -0.84 1.80 -9.94
CA TYR A 84 -1.88 2.82 -9.88
C TYR A 84 -3.19 2.18 -9.48
N ILE A 85 -3.89 2.75 -8.51
CA ILE A 85 -5.13 2.19 -7.99
C ILE A 85 -6.25 3.22 -8.10
N TYR A 86 -7.41 2.75 -8.50
CA TYR A 86 -8.68 3.42 -8.32
C TYR A 86 -9.61 2.48 -7.56
N ALA A 87 -10.30 2.99 -6.55
CA ALA A 87 -11.23 2.19 -5.77
C ALA A 87 -12.54 2.92 -5.54
N VAL A 88 -13.64 2.17 -5.46
CA VAL A 88 -14.98 2.69 -5.17
C VAL A 88 -15.60 1.94 -4.00
N ASP A 89 -16.29 2.66 -3.11
CA ASP A 89 -17.07 2.08 -2.02
C ASP A 89 -18.49 1.81 -2.52
N TYR A 90 -18.87 0.53 -2.61
CA TYR A 90 -20.18 0.13 -3.10
C TYR A 90 -21.31 0.27 -2.09
N ASP A 91 -20.98 0.31 -0.80
CA ASP A 91 -22.00 0.25 0.26
C ASP A 91 -22.34 1.64 0.81
N ARG A 92 -21.35 2.55 0.88
CA ARG A 92 -21.53 3.91 1.41
C ARG A 92 -21.34 5.01 0.38
N GLY A 93 -20.80 4.65 -0.79
CA GLY A 93 -20.39 5.60 -1.79
C GLY A 93 -19.03 6.25 -1.47
N GLY A 94 -18.50 6.99 -2.45
CA GLY A 94 -17.17 7.57 -2.39
C GLY A 94 -16.12 6.75 -3.11
N GLU A 95 -14.95 7.33 -3.25
CA GLU A 95 -13.88 6.74 -4.03
C GLU A 95 -12.49 7.10 -3.46
N TRP A 96 -11.53 6.26 -3.79
CA TRP A 96 -10.11 6.54 -3.65
C TRP A 96 -9.55 6.75 -5.05
N SER A 97 -9.29 7.99 -5.38
CA SER A 97 -8.83 8.42 -6.69
C SER A 97 -7.54 9.24 -6.60
N GLY A 98 -6.97 9.62 -7.73
CA GLY A 98 -5.75 10.41 -7.81
C GLY A 98 -5.63 11.17 -9.13
N ARG A 99 -4.40 11.58 -9.44
CA ARG A 99 -4.11 12.45 -10.59
C ARG A 99 -3.49 11.72 -11.79
N ALA A 100 -3.24 10.42 -11.68
CA ALA A 100 -2.78 9.61 -12.80
C ALA A 100 -4.00 9.16 -13.60
N TYR A 101 -4.25 9.80 -14.75
CA TYR A 101 -5.43 9.48 -15.55
C TYR A 101 -5.18 8.28 -16.44
N MET A 102 -6.05 7.27 -16.31
CA MET A 102 -6.03 6.02 -17.07
C MET A 102 -7.44 5.66 -17.55
N CYS A 103 -7.52 4.65 -18.43
CA CYS A 103 -8.80 4.20 -18.95
C CYS A 103 -9.45 3.17 -18.02
N SER A 104 -10.77 3.27 -17.83
CA SER A 104 -11.59 2.30 -17.12
C SER A 104 -12.95 2.13 -17.83
N ARG A 105 -13.81 1.27 -17.29
CA ARG A 105 -15.24 1.18 -17.63
C ARG A 105 -16.00 0.49 -16.49
N GLU A 106 -17.32 0.59 -16.50
CA GLU A 106 -18.19 0.05 -15.45
C GLU A 106 -18.13 -1.47 -15.27
N LYS A 107 -18.02 -2.22 -16.39
CA LYS A 107 -17.94 -3.69 -16.37
C LYS A 107 -16.49 -4.12 -16.21
N GLU A 108 -16.28 -5.40 -15.83
CA GLU A 108 -14.96 -6.02 -15.82
C GLU A 108 -14.18 -5.73 -17.11
N PHE A 109 -12.90 -5.42 -16.98
CA PHE A 109 -12.10 -4.97 -18.11
C PHE A 109 -10.61 -5.30 -17.96
N THR A 110 -9.98 -5.46 -19.12
CA THR A 110 -8.54 -5.38 -19.33
C THR A 110 -8.33 -4.45 -20.54
N ILE A 111 -7.77 -3.26 -20.32
CA ILE A 111 -7.58 -2.24 -21.34
C ILE A 111 -6.09 -2.01 -21.53
N ARG A 112 -5.61 -2.21 -22.76
CA ARG A 112 -4.25 -1.89 -23.18
C ARG A 112 -4.13 -0.43 -23.60
N GLY A 113 -3.10 0.26 -23.07
CA GLY A 113 -2.88 1.69 -23.30
C GLY A 113 -3.77 2.58 -22.44
N ILE A 114 -3.22 3.73 -22.05
CA ILE A 114 -3.88 4.70 -21.14
C ILE A 114 -4.23 6.02 -21.83
N GLY A 115 -3.90 6.17 -23.12
CA GLY A 115 -4.24 7.36 -23.91
C GLY A 115 -5.61 7.26 -24.58
N ASP A 116 -6.18 8.44 -24.90
CA ASP A 116 -7.39 8.59 -25.71
C ASP A 116 -8.61 7.79 -25.23
N CYS A 117 -8.76 7.63 -23.90
CA CYS A 117 -9.80 6.81 -23.31
C CYS A 117 -11.19 7.08 -23.88
N LEU A 118 -11.61 8.34 -23.89
CA LEU A 118 -12.95 8.74 -24.38
C LEU A 118 -13.14 8.43 -25.85
N ALA A 119 -12.14 8.72 -26.70
CA ALA A 119 -12.21 8.43 -28.14
C ALA A 119 -12.27 6.91 -28.41
N ARG A 120 -11.77 6.09 -27.49
CA ARG A 120 -11.79 4.62 -27.55
C ARG A 120 -13.04 4.02 -26.90
N GLY A 121 -13.96 4.84 -26.37
CA GLY A 121 -15.19 4.39 -25.72
C GLY A 121 -15.01 3.92 -24.27
N TYR A 122 -13.99 4.42 -23.59
CA TYR A 122 -13.70 4.15 -22.16
C TYR A 122 -13.85 5.43 -21.35
N ASP A 123 -14.00 5.28 -20.05
CA ASP A 123 -13.95 6.38 -19.09
C ASP A 123 -12.50 6.80 -18.85
N ARG A 124 -12.30 8.09 -18.58
CA ARG A 124 -11.00 8.64 -18.16
C ARG A 124 -11.03 8.85 -16.65
N THR A 125 -10.41 7.95 -15.92
CA THR A 125 -10.50 7.86 -14.46
C THR A 125 -9.16 8.21 -13.81
N GLY A 126 -9.21 8.90 -12.67
CA GLY A 126 -8.04 9.28 -11.89
C GLY A 126 -7.63 8.16 -10.94
N TYR A 127 -6.42 7.65 -11.07
CA TYR A 127 -5.82 6.65 -10.19
C TYR A 127 -4.81 7.31 -9.26
N PHE A 128 -4.68 6.82 -8.02
CA PHE A 128 -3.57 7.23 -7.16
C PHE A 128 -2.36 6.32 -7.37
N GLU A 129 -1.18 6.90 -7.24
CA GLU A 129 0.09 6.21 -7.45
C GLU A 129 0.54 5.48 -6.18
N VAL A 130 1.07 4.28 -6.37
CA VAL A 130 1.71 3.45 -5.35
C VAL A 130 3.16 3.23 -5.75
N ASP A 131 4.10 3.83 -5.02
CA ASP A 131 5.54 3.58 -5.20
C ASP A 131 5.95 2.36 -4.37
N THR A 132 6.31 1.27 -5.03
CA THR A 132 6.76 0.04 -4.39
C THR A 132 8.24 0.05 -4.01
N GLY A 133 8.99 1.10 -4.38
CA GLY A 133 10.44 1.17 -4.15
C GLY A 133 11.23 0.05 -4.85
N GLU A 134 10.73 -0.45 -6.00
CA GLU A 134 11.30 -1.58 -6.75
C GLU A 134 11.25 -2.93 -6.01
N GLN A 135 10.39 -3.05 -4.99
CA GLN A 135 10.19 -4.31 -4.29
C GLN A 135 9.41 -5.29 -5.17
N ARG A 136 9.72 -6.57 -5.02
CA ARG A 136 9.11 -7.65 -5.80
C ARG A 136 7.73 -8.07 -5.31
N ALA A 137 7.36 -7.65 -4.12
CA ALA A 137 6.05 -7.87 -3.51
C ALA A 137 5.60 -6.60 -2.79
N TRP A 138 4.30 -6.31 -2.82
CA TRP A 138 3.74 -5.14 -2.15
C TRP A 138 2.33 -5.40 -1.64
N THR A 139 1.97 -4.78 -0.52
CA THR A 139 0.60 -4.82 -0.01
C THR A 139 0.12 -3.40 0.28
N VAL A 140 -0.95 -3.01 -0.40
CA VAL A 140 -1.64 -1.74 -0.16
C VAL A 140 -2.68 -1.94 0.94
N GLN A 141 -2.76 -0.99 1.87
CA GLN A 141 -3.78 -0.93 2.91
C GLN A 141 -4.79 0.16 2.53
N LEU A 142 -6.01 -0.23 2.17
CA LEU A 142 -7.10 0.71 1.92
C LEU A 142 -7.85 0.95 3.23
N THR A 143 -7.91 2.20 3.67
CA THR A 143 -8.61 2.62 4.89
C THR A 143 -9.75 3.58 4.55
N ASP A 144 -10.69 3.77 5.45
CA ASP A 144 -11.74 4.78 5.26
C ASP A 144 -11.10 6.14 4.96
N SER A 145 -11.61 6.84 3.94
CA SER A 145 -11.18 8.20 3.65
C SER A 145 -11.65 9.14 4.77
N ALA A 146 -10.96 10.27 4.96
CA ALA A 146 -11.35 11.25 5.98
C ALA A 146 -12.78 11.80 5.75
N GLU A 147 -13.27 11.77 4.51
CA GLU A 147 -14.63 12.20 4.14
C GLU A 147 -15.69 11.14 4.44
N GLN A 148 -15.30 9.86 4.60
CA GLN A 148 -16.19 8.75 4.93
C GLN A 148 -16.19 8.43 6.43
N SER A 149 -15.29 9.01 7.20
CA SER A 149 -15.33 8.89 8.66
C SER A 149 -16.60 9.60 9.17
N PRO A 150 -17.46 8.94 9.97
CA PRO A 150 -18.58 9.62 10.62
C PRO A 150 -18.00 10.81 11.37
N SER A 151 -18.56 11.99 11.11
CA SER A 151 -18.12 13.26 11.69
C SER A 151 -17.84 13.09 13.18
N GLN A 152 -16.57 13.06 13.58
CA GLN A 152 -16.23 13.17 14.99
C GLN A 152 -16.83 14.49 15.47
N PRO A 153 -17.62 14.52 16.57
CA PRO A 153 -18.09 15.76 17.15
C PRO A 153 -16.88 16.67 17.33
N ALA A 154 -16.97 17.90 16.80
CA ALA A 154 -15.91 18.87 16.97
C ALA A 154 -15.50 18.91 18.45
N PRO A 155 -14.19 18.92 18.79
CA PRO A 155 -13.77 18.98 20.18
C PRO A 155 -14.43 20.21 20.80
N THR A 156 -15.24 20.00 21.83
CA THR A 156 -15.91 21.05 22.60
C THR A 156 -14.84 22.05 22.99
N ARG A 157 -14.93 23.24 22.43
CA ARG A 157 -13.99 24.34 22.71
C ARG A 157 -13.98 24.53 24.21
N ALA A 158 -12.86 24.28 24.86
CA ALA A 158 -12.66 24.60 26.25
C ALA A 158 -12.99 26.08 26.49
N PRO A 159 -13.63 26.44 27.60
CA PRO A 159 -13.97 27.83 27.88
C PRO A 159 -12.72 28.70 27.85
N ALA A 160 -12.83 29.84 27.16
CA ALA A 160 -11.74 30.77 26.93
C ALA A 160 -11.10 31.14 28.28
N GLY A 161 -9.87 30.70 28.49
CA GLY A 161 -9.06 31.13 29.61
C GLY A 161 -8.78 32.62 29.50
N THR A 162 -8.79 33.28 30.63
CA THR A 162 -8.54 34.70 30.93
C THR A 162 -7.49 35.35 30.03
N PRO A 163 -7.69 36.56 29.52
CA PRO A 163 -6.73 37.25 28.66
C PRO A 163 -5.39 37.45 29.36
N ARG A 164 -4.32 37.01 28.73
CA ARG A 164 -2.95 37.23 29.17
C ARG A 164 -2.62 38.73 29.06
N PRO A 165 -2.06 39.39 30.10
CA PRO A 165 -1.65 40.78 30.01
C PRO A 165 -0.62 40.98 28.87
N ALA A 166 -0.77 42.09 28.13
CA ALA A 166 0.12 42.49 27.06
C ALA A 166 1.53 42.81 27.60
N PRO A 167 2.60 42.49 26.88
CA PRO A 167 3.96 42.89 27.22
C PRO A 167 4.13 44.40 27.07
N PRO A 168 5.00 45.06 27.89
CA PRO A 168 5.21 46.50 27.85
C PRO A 168 5.84 46.96 26.53
N ALA A 169 5.36 48.09 26.03
CA ALA A 169 5.84 48.70 24.78
C ALA A 169 7.30 49.16 24.89
N THR A 170 8.11 48.77 23.92
CA THR A 170 9.49 49.23 23.76
C THR A 170 9.48 50.66 23.19
N PRO A 171 10.31 51.62 23.74
CA PRO A 171 10.33 52.97 23.23
C PRO A 171 10.98 53.02 21.83
N GLY A 172 10.36 53.78 20.93
CA GLY A 172 10.81 53.99 19.56
C GLY A 172 12.13 54.71 19.47
N VAL A 173 13.01 54.17 18.66
CA VAL A 173 14.25 54.84 18.19
C VAL A 173 13.91 55.72 16.99
N LYS A 174 14.10 57.05 17.17
CA LYS A 174 14.00 58.04 16.08
C LYS A 174 15.13 57.86 15.10
N GLY A 175 14.83 57.56 13.83
CA GLY A 175 15.74 57.62 12.74
C GLY A 175 16.14 59.05 12.39
N SER A 176 17.43 59.30 12.30
CA SER A 176 17.99 60.54 11.76
C SER A 176 18.29 60.32 10.26
N LYS A 177 17.90 61.34 9.47
CA LYS A 177 18.27 61.49 8.05
C LYS A 177 19.74 61.84 7.91
N GLN A 178 20.44 61.22 6.97
CA GLN A 178 21.31 61.85 6.00
C GLN A 178 21.41 60.98 4.75
#